data_5b2d6ef3b57581123f2ac07a96e77a2d
#
_entry.id   5b2d6ef3b57581123f2ac07a96e77a2d
#
_cell.length_a   1.000
_cell.length_b   1.000
_cell.length_c   1.000
_cell.angle_alpha   90.00
_cell.angle_beta   90.00
_cell.angle_gamma   90.00
#
_symmetry.space_group_name_H-M   'P 1'
#
loop_
_entity.id
_entity.type
_entity.pdbx_description
1 polymer ?
#
loop_
_entity_poly.entity_id
_entity_poly.type
_entity_poly.pdbx_seq_one_letter_code
_entity_poly.pdbx_strand_id
1 'polypeptide(L)'
;MASENVFDVAKKLGYWNGKEPFKFWKAYSGKNYSGQLKSFSTREHFILNALAPSLKLDYEAEELPISVKPDKQVSVTDVMALLRETYEGTPLDMTQNLKVTVKDRKTGKVDTIISPKANPWMRGDELNMLNGIKKGVVKSVRNIAVPQCAYSTVIQLRNWLPDAVGGVVWFSMDNPGQSPRVPVFCGITDFPAMYKICGNHRYRDDAALWHYRRANKLAAVRWGTARKVMEKNIRHFEEKGQRELPFVEAQYQSILQSKGEEAARAYLTDYTADFIGATILRWDEMANQYWIESRFGF
;
A
#
# COMPACT_ATOMS: atom_id res chain seq x y z
N MET A 1 -11.08 19.87 12.12
CA MET A 1 -10.85 20.55 13.42
C MET A 1 -9.49 21.21 13.36
N ALA A 2 -9.36 22.43 13.84
CA ALA A 2 -8.11 23.19 13.94
C ALA A 2 -8.07 23.90 15.29
N SER A 3 -6.88 24.42 15.70
CA SER A 3 -6.75 25.24 16.90
C SER A 3 -7.53 26.56 16.75
N GLU A 4 -8.01 27.14 17.84
CA GLU A 4 -8.80 28.39 17.83
C GLU A 4 -8.02 29.56 17.20
N ASN A 5 -6.71 29.58 17.38
CA ASN A 5 -5.83 30.64 16.90
C ASN A 5 -5.30 30.43 15.47
N VAL A 6 -5.79 29.45 14.72
CA VAL A 6 -5.28 29.11 13.38
C VAL A 6 -5.29 30.29 12.40
N PHE A 7 -6.33 31.13 12.45
CA PHE A 7 -6.45 32.30 11.59
C PHE A 7 -5.50 33.43 12.02
N ASP A 8 -5.36 33.67 13.31
CA ASP A 8 -4.50 34.73 13.85
C ASP A 8 -3.02 34.42 13.61
N VAL A 9 -2.63 33.17 13.80
CA VAL A 9 -1.25 32.71 13.47
C VAL A 9 -0.95 32.87 12.00
N ALA A 10 -1.90 32.48 11.12
CA ALA A 10 -1.73 32.63 9.67
C ALA A 10 -1.57 34.11 9.28
N LYS A 11 -2.37 35.01 9.84
CA LYS A 11 -2.21 36.48 9.62
C LYS A 11 -0.89 36.99 10.14
N LYS A 12 -0.54 36.66 11.39
CA LYS A 12 0.70 37.12 12.06
C LYS A 12 1.94 36.73 11.30
N LEU A 13 1.94 35.48 10.70
CA LEU A 13 3.06 34.97 9.93
C LEU A 13 3.03 35.37 8.44
N GLY A 14 2.00 36.12 8.01
CA GLY A 14 1.84 36.52 6.61
C GLY A 14 1.47 35.37 5.66
N TYR A 15 0.94 34.28 6.19
CA TYR A 15 0.49 33.12 5.40
C TYR A 15 -0.89 33.35 4.78
N TRP A 16 -1.67 34.26 5.36
CA TRP A 16 -3.00 34.65 4.90
C TRP A 16 -3.25 36.14 5.14
N ASN A 17 -3.87 36.79 4.15
CA ASN A 17 -4.13 38.24 4.20
C ASN A 17 -5.37 38.63 4.98
N GLY A 18 -6.17 37.67 5.45
CA GLY A 18 -7.42 37.90 6.21
C GLY A 18 -8.60 38.37 5.36
N LYS A 19 -8.48 38.48 4.04
CA LYS A 19 -9.52 38.99 3.14
C LYS A 19 -10.13 37.89 2.27
N GLU A 20 -9.30 36.99 1.76
CA GLU A 20 -9.74 35.86 0.94
C GLU A 20 -10.31 34.72 1.81
N PRO A 21 -11.15 33.83 1.23
CA PRO A 21 -11.55 32.62 1.95
C PRO A 21 -10.34 31.85 2.44
N PHE A 22 -10.35 31.53 3.73
CA PHE A 22 -9.22 30.82 4.34
C PHE A 22 -9.11 29.40 3.82
N LYS A 23 -7.97 29.07 3.24
CA LYS A 23 -7.62 27.71 2.80
C LYS A 23 -6.43 27.24 3.60
N PHE A 24 -6.65 26.33 4.57
CA PHE A 24 -5.63 25.86 5.49
C PHE A 24 -4.38 25.36 4.77
N TRP A 25 -4.56 24.55 3.76
CA TRP A 25 -3.47 23.99 2.97
C TRP A 25 -2.66 25.08 2.22
N LYS A 26 -3.28 26.13 1.73
CA LYS A 26 -2.58 27.28 1.11
C LYS A 26 -1.79 28.05 2.15
N ALA A 27 -2.41 28.34 3.29
CA ALA A 27 -1.80 29.15 4.33
C ALA A 27 -0.58 28.46 4.95
N TYR A 28 -0.66 27.16 5.21
CA TYR A 28 0.36 26.45 5.99
C TYR A 28 1.31 25.55 5.19
N SER A 29 1.18 25.43 3.87
CA SER A 29 2.08 24.61 3.04
C SER A 29 3.40 25.29 2.64
N GLY A 30 3.56 26.58 2.91
CA GLY A 30 4.75 27.36 2.59
C GLY A 30 4.87 27.76 1.11
N LYS A 31 5.95 28.49 0.79
CA LYS A 31 6.18 29.08 -0.54
C LYS A 31 6.41 28.04 -1.67
N ASN A 32 6.72 26.81 -1.33
CA ASN A 32 7.03 25.75 -2.30
C ASN A 32 5.81 24.95 -2.75
N TYR A 33 4.61 25.41 -2.41
CA TYR A 33 3.37 24.71 -2.64
C TYR A 33 3.06 24.47 -4.13
N SER A 34 3.36 25.44 -4.99
CA SER A 34 2.98 25.42 -6.41
C SER A 34 3.52 24.22 -7.22
N GLY A 35 4.67 23.64 -6.82
CA GLY A 35 5.27 22.48 -7.48
C GLY A 35 4.86 21.11 -6.90
N GLN A 36 4.31 21.11 -5.67
CA GLN A 36 4.02 19.87 -4.93
C GLN A 36 2.54 19.47 -4.92
N LEU A 37 1.66 20.36 -5.32
CA LEU A 37 0.21 20.16 -5.32
C LEU A 37 -0.22 18.87 -6.01
N LYS A 38 0.22 18.67 -7.24
CA LYS A 38 -0.16 17.50 -8.02
C LYS A 38 0.31 16.18 -7.42
N SER A 39 1.41 16.17 -6.68
CA SER A 39 1.88 14.93 -6.02
C SER A 39 0.96 14.45 -4.90
N PHE A 40 0.21 15.35 -4.27
CA PHE A 40 -0.80 15.01 -3.25
C PHE A 40 -2.18 14.85 -3.87
N SER A 41 -2.64 15.84 -4.65
CA SER A 41 -3.97 15.83 -5.25
C SER A 41 -4.19 14.69 -6.25
N THR A 42 -3.13 14.20 -6.91
CA THR A 42 -3.23 13.01 -7.79
C THR A 42 -3.76 11.79 -7.02
N ARG A 43 -3.26 11.53 -5.81
CA ARG A 43 -3.71 10.39 -5.00
C ARG A 43 -5.14 10.57 -4.52
N GLU A 44 -5.48 11.77 -4.06
CA GLU A 44 -6.85 12.12 -3.64
C GLU A 44 -7.82 12.00 -4.81
N HIS A 45 -7.51 12.63 -5.94
CA HIS A 45 -8.33 12.54 -7.15
C HIS A 45 -8.55 11.09 -7.58
N PHE A 46 -7.48 10.28 -7.61
CA PHE A 46 -7.58 8.88 -8.03
C PHE A 46 -8.52 8.09 -7.12
N ILE A 47 -8.37 8.20 -5.80
CA ILE A 47 -9.21 7.48 -4.83
C ILE A 47 -10.65 7.96 -4.91
N LEU A 48 -10.88 9.27 -4.90
CA LEU A 48 -12.24 9.84 -4.94
C LEU A 48 -12.95 9.48 -6.25
N ASN A 49 -12.25 9.57 -7.37
CA ASN A 49 -12.80 9.20 -8.67
C ASN A 49 -13.04 7.69 -8.83
N ALA A 50 -12.21 6.84 -8.22
CA ALA A 50 -12.43 5.38 -8.20
C ALA A 50 -13.65 4.99 -7.36
N LEU A 51 -13.92 5.72 -6.28
CA LEU A 51 -15.09 5.49 -5.41
C LEU A 51 -16.39 6.10 -5.95
N ALA A 52 -16.31 7.26 -6.59
CA ALA A 52 -17.46 8.00 -7.09
C ALA A 52 -17.23 8.54 -8.53
N PRO A 53 -17.05 7.64 -9.53
CA PRO A 53 -16.81 8.05 -10.91
C PRO A 53 -17.94 8.88 -11.53
N SER A 54 -19.16 8.79 -11.01
CA SER A 54 -20.30 9.60 -11.44
C SER A 54 -20.10 11.11 -11.26
N LEU A 55 -19.25 11.50 -10.30
CA LEU A 55 -18.96 12.91 -10.02
C LEU A 55 -18.06 13.55 -11.08
N LYS A 56 -17.35 12.77 -11.92
CA LYS A 56 -16.46 13.25 -12.99
C LYS A 56 -15.53 14.35 -12.48
N LEU A 57 -14.85 14.10 -11.37
CA LEU A 57 -13.98 15.09 -10.73
C LEU A 57 -12.91 15.58 -11.70
N ASP A 58 -12.73 16.89 -11.77
CA ASP A 58 -11.70 17.50 -12.59
C ASP A 58 -10.32 17.28 -11.94
N TYR A 59 -9.42 16.62 -12.68
CA TYR A 59 -8.04 16.40 -12.23
C TYR A 59 -7.26 17.70 -12.01
N GLU A 60 -7.59 18.76 -12.77
CA GLU A 60 -6.93 20.05 -12.69
C GLU A 60 -7.57 20.99 -11.65
N ALA A 61 -8.66 20.60 -11.02
CA ALA A 61 -9.31 21.38 -9.98
C ALA A 61 -8.31 21.78 -8.88
N GLU A 62 -8.44 23.02 -8.40
CA GLU A 62 -7.63 23.53 -7.29
C GLU A 62 -7.96 22.80 -5.98
N GLU A 63 -9.22 22.43 -5.80
CA GLU A 63 -9.72 21.71 -4.62
C GLU A 63 -10.55 20.52 -5.03
N LEU A 64 -10.36 19.44 -4.30
CA LEU A 64 -11.18 18.25 -4.39
C LEU A 64 -12.15 18.20 -3.17
N PRO A 65 -13.29 17.50 -3.28
CA PRO A 65 -14.19 17.29 -2.14
C PRO A 65 -13.45 16.63 -0.97
N ILE A 66 -13.72 17.06 0.26
CA ILE A 66 -13.17 16.44 1.47
C ILE A 66 -13.66 14.99 1.62
N SER A 67 -14.87 14.70 1.14
CA SER A 67 -15.48 13.37 1.14
C SER A 67 -16.44 13.23 -0.03
N VAL A 68 -16.65 11.99 -0.45
CA VAL A 68 -17.63 11.64 -1.48
C VAL A 68 -18.53 10.51 -0.99
N LYS A 69 -19.76 10.49 -1.47
CA LYS A 69 -20.61 9.31 -1.34
C LYS A 69 -20.20 8.34 -2.44
N PRO A 70 -19.73 7.11 -2.12
CA PRO A 70 -19.39 6.15 -3.15
C PRO A 70 -20.61 5.77 -4.01
N ASP A 71 -20.37 5.52 -5.31
CA ASP A 71 -21.43 5.09 -6.24
C ASP A 71 -21.91 3.66 -5.97
N LYS A 72 -21.09 2.86 -5.29
CA LYS A 72 -21.42 1.48 -4.89
C LYS A 72 -20.95 1.22 -3.45
N GLN A 73 -21.49 0.16 -2.86
CA GLN A 73 -20.99 -0.31 -1.58
C GLN A 73 -19.50 -0.70 -1.68
N VAL A 74 -18.71 -0.21 -0.74
CA VAL A 74 -17.25 -0.41 -0.70
C VAL A 74 -16.94 -1.58 0.26
N SER A 75 -16.29 -2.60 -0.25
CA SER A 75 -15.82 -3.74 0.54
C SER A 75 -14.42 -3.50 1.12
N VAL A 76 -14.02 -4.34 2.08
CA VAL A 76 -12.65 -4.35 2.62
C VAL A 76 -11.62 -4.58 1.51
N THR A 77 -11.92 -5.46 0.57
CA THR A 77 -11.03 -5.76 -0.57
C THR A 77 -10.92 -4.59 -1.54
N ASP A 78 -11.97 -3.80 -1.75
CA ASP A 78 -11.89 -2.56 -2.55
C ASP A 78 -10.93 -1.55 -1.90
N VAL A 79 -11.00 -1.36 -0.58
CA VAL A 79 -10.06 -0.48 0.15
C VAL A 79 -8.63 -1.00 0.07
N MET A 80 -8.43 -2.31 0.24
CA MET A 80 -7.10 -2.94 0.08
C MET A 80 -6.52 -2.70 -1.32
N ALA A 81 -7.35 -2.82 -2.36
CA ALA A 81 -6.94 -2.57 -3.75
C ALA A 81 -6.54 -1.11 -3.97
N LEU A 82 -7.32 -0.15 -3.48
CA LEU A 82 -7.00 1.28 -3.57
C LEU A 82 -5.68 1.64 -2.88
N LEU A 83 -5.42 1.06 -1.69
CA LEU A 83 -4.17 1.29 -0.97
C LEU A 83 -2.95 0.63 -1.62
N ARG A 84 -3.16 -0.30 -2.56
CA ARG A 84 -2.12 -0.99 -3.33
C ARG A 84 -1.77 -0.27 -4.64
N GLU A 85 -2.50 0.75 -5.02
CA GLU A 85 -2.49 1.33 -6.35
C GLU A 85 -1.14 1.97 -6.72
N THR A 86 -0.65 1.63 -7.91
CA THR A 86 0.58 2.12 -8.54
C THR A 86 0.32 2.81 -9.88
N TYR A 87 -0.94 2.95 -10.26
CA TYR A 87 -1.43 3.54 -11.52
C TYR A 87 -1.03 2.80 -12.79
N GLU A 88 -0.43 1.61 -12.71
CA GLU A 88 -0.06 0.82 -13.89
C GLU A 88 -1.30 0.50 -14.74
N GLY A 89 -1.18 0.71 -16.05
CA GLY A 89 -2.30 0.56 -16.97
C GLY A 89 -3.23 1.79 -17.07
N THR A 90 -2.96 2.86 -16.33
CA THR A 90 -3.70 4.12 -16.39
C THR A 90 -2.89 5.21 -17.11
N PRO A 91 -3.48 6.39 -17.44
CA PRO A 91 -2.74 7.52 -17.96
C PRO A 91 -1.63 8.07 -17.03
N LEU A 92 -1.66 7.70 -15.74
CA LEU A 92 -0.67 8.05 -14.74
C LEU A 92 0.46 7.04 -14.62
N ASP A 93 0.44 5.97 -15.41
CA ASP A 93 1.46 4.91 -15.39
C ASP A 93 2.83 5.44 -15.80
N MET A 94 3.77 5.49 -14.86
CA MET A 94 5.13 5.94 -15.16
C MET A 94 5.92 4.95 -16.03
N THR A 95 5.49 3.70 -16.13
CA THR A 95 6.18 2.65 -16.87
C THR A 95 5.77 2.56 -18.35
N GLN A 96 4.66 3.19 -18.73
CA GLN A 96 3.98 3.04 -20.02
C GLN A 96 4.87 3.26 -21.26
N ASN A 97 5.89 4.11 -21.16
CA ASN A 97 6.80 4.44 -22.26
C ASN A 97 8.11 3.65 -22.22
N LEU A 98 8.33 2.82 -21.19
CA LEU A 98 9.55 2.01 -21.05
C LEU A 98 9.35 0.69 -21.78
N LYS A 99 9.43 0.74 -23.10
CA LYS A 99 9.19 -0.41 -23.98
C LYS A 99 10.48 -1.01 -24.48
N VAL A 100 10.49 -2.33 -24.63
CA VAL A 100 11.58 -3.11 -25.25
C VAL A 100 11.01 -4.04 -26.30
N THR A 101 11.80 -4.23 -27.36
CA THR A 101 11.49 -5.22 -28.39
C THR A 101 12.01 -6.57 -27.97
N VAL A 102 11.14 -7.57 -27.98
CA VAL A 102 11.49 -8.97 -27.68
C VAL A 102 11.20 -9.84 -28.89
N LYS A 103 12.09 -10.81 -29.16
CA LYS A 103 11.89 -11.80 -30.20
C LYS A 103 11.63 -13.15 -29.55
N ASP A 104 10.50 -13.73 -29.86
CA ASP A 104 10.20 -15.10 -29.43
C ASP A 104 11.16 -16.06 -30.13
N ARG A 105 11.90 -16.83 -29.33
CA ARG A 105 12.93 -17.74 -29.85
C ARG A 105 12.38 -18.94 -30.63
N LYS A 106 11.14 -19.34 -30.35
CA LYS A 106 10.51 -20.51 -31.00
C LYS A 106 9.80 -20.10 -32.29
N THR A 107 9.07 -19.00 -32.26
CA THR A 107 8.24 -18.56 -33.40
C THR A 107 8.93 -17.52 -34.29
N GLY A 108 10.02 -16.90 -33.81
CA GLY A 108 10.67 -15.78 -34.50
C GLY A 108 9.88 -14.46 -34.45
N LYS A 109 8.68 -14.46 -33.88
CA LYS A 109 7.81 -13.27 -33.78
C LYS A 109 8.49 -12.19 -32.94
N VAL A 110 8.43 -10.97 -33.44
CA VAL A 110 8.91 -9.77 -32.76
C VAL A 110 7.72 -9.04 -32.14
N ASP A 111 7.83 -8.70 -30.86
CA ASP A 111 6.80 -7.97 -30.12
C ASP A 111 7.43 -6.82 -29.33
N THR A 112 6.62 -5.81 -28.98
CA THR A 112 7.04 -4.68 -28.14
C THR A 112 6.26 -4.70 -26.85
N ILE A 113 6.95 -4.89 -25.72
CA ILE A 113 6.38 -5.01 -24.40
C ILE A 113 6.92 -3.94 -23.45
N ILE A 114 6.23 -3.67 -22.34
CA ILE A 114 6.82 -2.91 -21.23
C ILE A 114 8.05 -3.68 -20.73
N SER A 115 9.15 -2.97 -20.50
CA SER A 115 10.40 -3.58 -20.04
C SER A 115 10.17 -4.37 -18.73
N PRO A 116 10.67 -5.62 -18.65
CA PRO A 116 10.62 -6.36 -17.38
C PRO A 116 11.33 -5.66 -16.22
N LYS A 117 12.24 -4.72 -16.48
CA LYS A 117 12.92 -3.90 -15.48
C LYS A 117 12.14 -2.63 -15.09
N ALA A 118 11.13 -2.23 -15.86
CA ALA A 118 10.30 -1.08 -15.51
C ALA A 118 9.52 -1.38 -14.22
N ASN A 119 9.57 -0.45 -13.28
CA ASN A 119 8.81 -0.54 -12.04
C ASN A 119 8.15 0.81 -11.71
N PRO A 120 7.02 0.81 -11.00
CA PRO A 120 6.27 2.04 -10.73
C PRO A 120 6.88 2.89 -9.59
N TRP A 121 8.05 2.53 -9.08
CA TRP A 121 8.73 3.21 -7.97
C TRP A 121 10.10 3.77 -8.33
N MET A 122 10.40 3.89 -9.63
CA MET A 122 11.67 4.47 -10.10
C MET A 122 11.88 5.89 -9.56
N ARG A 123 13.10 6.22 -9.16
CA ARG A 123 13.46 7.49 -8.54
C ARG A 123 14.87 7.94 -8.86
N GLY A 124 15.12 9.24 -8.56
CA GLY A 124 16.46 9.81 -8.53
C GLY A 124 17.25 9.50 -9.78
N ASP A 125 18.35 8.78 -9.64
CA ASP A 125 19.30 8.51 -10.72
C ASP A 125 18.69 7.71 -11.85
N GLU A 126 17.78 6.76 -11.57
CA GLU A 126 17.08 5.99 -12.61
C GLU A 126 16.24 6.91 -13.51
N LEU A 127 15.45 7.82 -12.89
CA LEU A 127 14.64 8.81 -13.61
C LEU A 127 15.51 9.78 -14.41
N ASN A 128 16.60 10.26 -13.81
CA ASN A 128 17.53 11.19 -14.44
C ASN A 128 18.21 10.54 -15.63
N MET A 129 18.69 9.29 -15.48
CA MET A 129 19.30 8.53 -16.55
C MET A 129 18.35 8.31 -17.72
N LEU A 130 17.13 7.81 -17.45
CA LEU A 130 16.13 7.54 -18.50
C LEU A 130 15.69 8.82 -19.22
N ASN A 131 15.43 9.89 -18.49
CA ASN A 131 15.05 11.18 -19.06
C ASN A 131 16.23 11.92 -19.73
N GLY A 132 17.49 11.58 -19.38
CA GLY A 132 18.69 12.03 -20.07
C GLY A 132 18.82 11.39 -21.46
N ILE A 133 18.43 10.12 -21.60
CA ILE A 133 18.41 9.42 -22.90
C ILE A 133 17.28 9.98 -23.78
N LYS A 134 16.09 10.13 -23.22
CA LYS A 134 14.93 10.69 -23.92
C LYS A 134 14.09 11.54 -22.96
N LYS A 135 14.11 12.85 -23.15
CA LYS A 135 13.38 13.81 -22.30
C LYS A 135 11.90 13.43 -22.18
N GLY A 136 11.42 13.30 -20.95
CA GLY A 136 10.02 13.01 -20.64
C GLY A 136 9.57 11.57 -20.92
N VAL A 137 10.49 10.63 -21.11
CA VAL A 137 10.15 9.20 -21.29
C VAL A 137 9.51 8.62 -20.03
N VAL A 138 9.92 9.08 -18.86
CA VAL A 138 9.29 8.72 -17.57
C VAL A 138 8.77 9.99 -16.91
N LYS A 139 7.47 10.01 -16.63
CA LYS A 139 6.85 11.06 -15.81
C LYS A 139 6.79 10.56 -14.37
N SER A 140 7.47 11.26 -13.47
CA SER A 140 7.40 10.93 -12.04
C SER A 140 6.01 11.20 -11.50
N VAL A 141 5.36 10.18 -10.99
CA VAL A 141 4.08 10.25 -10.30
C VAL A 141 4.22 9.62 -8.93
N ARG A 142 3.68 10.26 -7.89
CA ARG A 142 3.67 9.67 -6.55
C ARG A 142 2.51 8.71 -6.41
N ASN A 143 2.81 7.42 -6.36
CA ASN A 143 1.83 6.36 -6.19
C ASN A 143 1.13 6.44 -4.83
N ILE A 144 0.00 5.75 -4.69
CA ILE A 144 -0.65 5.49 -3.39
C ILE A 144 0.21 4.49 -2.61
N ALA A 145 0.54 3.34 -3.22
CA ALA A 145 1.48 2.39 -2.66
C ALA A 145 2.92 2.88 -2.88
N VAL A 146 3.61 3.25 -1.81
CA VAL A 146 4.99 3.76 -1.88
C VAL A 146 5.97 2.90 -1.08
N PRO A 147 7.20 2.69 -1.58
CA PRO A 147 8.18 1.83 -0.93
C PRO A 147 8.74 2.40 0.38
N GLN A 148 8.42 3.64 0.74
CA GLN A 148 8.76 4.23 2.03
C GLN A 148 7.75 3.93 3.13
N CYS A 149 6.62 3.33 2.80
CA CYS A 149 5.65 2.89 3.79
C CYS A 149 6.33 1.94 4.78
N ALA A 150 6.13 2.16 6.07
CA ALA A 150 6.54 1.20 7.09
C ALA A 150 5.46 0.13 7.27
N TYR A 151 4.22 0.54 7.22
CA TYR A 151 3.03 -0.32 7.29
C TYR A 151 1.80 0.36 6.68
N SER A 152 0.79 -0.43 6.40
CA SER A 152 -0.54 0.02 5.95
C SER A 152 -1.62 -0.79 6.66
N THR A 153 -2.71 -0.14 7.03
CA THR A 153 -3.82 -0.77 7.75
C THR A 153 -5.15 -0.51 7.08
N VAL A 154 -6.03 -1.51 7.11
CA VAL A 154 -7.46 -1.37 6.85
C VAL A 154 -8.18 -1.89 8.08
N ILE A 155 -9.00 -1.07 8.71
CA ILE A 155 -9.71 -1.43 9.94
C ILE A 155 -11.15 -1.80 9.59
N GLN A 156 -11.55 -3.01 9.97
CA GLN A 156 -12.89 -3.53 9.79
C GLN A 156 -13.55 -3.69 11.17
N LEU A 157 -14.64 -3.00 11.38
CA LEU A 157 -15.41 -3.05 12.62
C LEU A 157 -16.77 -3.69 12.36
N ARG A 158 -17.16 -4.66 13.20
CA ARG A 158 -18.39 -5.42 13.08
C ARG A 158 -19.06 -5.50 14.44
N ASN A 159 -19.94 -4.55 14.70
CA ASN A 159 -20.62 -4.34 15.98
C ASN A 159 -21.64 -5.42 16.39
N TRP A 160 -21.90 -6.38 15.49
CA TRP A 160 -22.74 -7.56 15.77
C TRP A 160 -21.97 -8.76 16.33
N LEU A 161 -20.67 -8.61 16.52
CA LEU A 161 -19.79 -9.63 17.09
C LEU A 161 -19.20 -9.10 18.42
N PRO A 162 -18.74 -10.01 19.32
CA PRO A 162 -17.97 -9.61 20.48
C PRO A 162 -16.73 -8.77 20.08
N ASP A 163 -16.38 -7.74 20.85
CA ASP A 163 -15.34 -6.77 20.53
C ASP A 163 -13.99 -7.42 20.18
N ALA A 164 -13.63 -8.48 20.90
CA ALA A 164 -12.37 -9.18 20.71
C ALA A 164 -12.20 -9.78 19.28
N VAL A 165 -13.29 -10.22 18.66
CA VAL A 165 -13.31 -10.84 17.33
C VAL A 165 -13.99 -9.94 16.29
N GLY A 166 -14.80 -8.99 16.71
CA GLY A 166 -15.55 -8.06 15.85
C GLY A 166 -14.66 -7.02 15.18
N GLY A 167 -13.58 -6.60 15.85
CA GLY A 167 -12.60 -5.70 15.29
C GLY A 167 -11.42 -6.48 14.66
N VAL A 168 -11.14 -6.20 13.37
CA VAL A 168 -10.00 -6.77 12.65
C VAL A 168 -9.21 -5.65 11.99
N VAL A 169 -7.91 -5.60 12.24
CA VAL A 169 -6.95 -4.78 11.54
C VAL A 169 -6.27 -5.65 10.47
N TRP A 170 -6.55 -5.37 9.22
CA TRP A 170 -5.83 -5.93 8.09
C TRP A 170 -4.51 -5.18 7.94
N PHE A 171 -3.45 -5.77 8.48
CA PHE A 171 -2.15 -5.14 8.65
C PHE A 171 -1.16 -5.60 7.59
N SER A 172 -0.48 -4.67 6.94
CA SER A 172 0.57 -4.93 5.95
C SER A 172 1.87 -4.24 6.36
N MET A 173 2.96 -4.96 6.35
CA MET A 173 4.32 -4.41 6.54
C MET A 173 4.90 -3.92 5.21
N ASP A 174 5.76 -2.88 5.28
CA ASP A 174 6.49 -2.31 4.14
C ASP A 174 5.55 -1.76 3.04
N ASN A 175 5.96 -1.81 1.78
CA ASN A 175 5.19 -1.32 0.64
C ASN A 175 3.87 -2.08 0.47
N PRO A 176 2.70 -1.44 0.62
CA PRO A 176 1.41 -2.10 0.51
C PRO A 176 1.10 -2.64 -0.89
N GLY A 177 1.82 -2.16 -1.92
CA GLY A 177 1.75 -2.71 -3.28
C GLY A 177 2.45 -4.06 -3.45
N GLN A 178 3.29 -4.44 -2.49
CA GLN A 178 4.14 -5.63 -2.57
C GLN A 178 4.02 -6.57 -1.36
N SER A 179 3.17 -6.23 -0.39
CA SER A 179 3.00 -7.01 0.84
C SER A 179 1.54 -7.36 1.07
N PRO A 180 1.24 -8.55 1.65
CA PRO A 180 -0.11 -8.96 1.96
C PRO A 180 -0.61 -8.26 3.21
N ARG A 181 -1.90 -8.19 3.38
CA ARG A 181 -2.54 -7.82 4.64
C ARG A 181 -2.89 -9.06 5.42
N VAL A 182 -2.43 -9.11 6.65
CA VAL A 182 -2.72 -10.18 7.60
C VAL A 182 -3.83 -9.74 8.55
N PRO A 183 -4.77 -10.64 8.93
CA PRO A 183 -5.81 -10.31 9.88
C PRO A 183 -5.25 -10.30 11.31
N VAL A 184 -5.36 -9.16 11.97
CA VAL A 184 -5.00 -8.94 13.37
C VAL A 184 -6.28 -8.62 14.13
N PHE A 185 -6.71 -9.50 15.02
CA PHE A 185 -7.93 -9.31 15.81
C PHE A 185 -7.69 -8.38 17.00
N CYS A 186 -8.70 -7.59 17.38
CA CYS A 186 -8.62 -6.72 18.55
C CYS A 186 -8.44 -7.51 19.85
N GLY A 187 -8.84 -8.78 19.89
CA GLY A 187 -8.76 -9.65 21.05
C GLY A 187 -7.41 -10.31 21.29
N ILE A 188 -6.41 -10.16 20.42
CA ILE A 188 -5.09 -10.76 20.65
C ILE A 188 -4.43 -10.15 21.90
N THR A 189 -3.65 -10.94 22.60
CA THR A 189 -2.96 -10.52 23.83
C THR A 189 -1.48 -10.27 23.60
N ASP A 190 -0.94 -10.77 22.49
CA ASP A 190 0.47 -10.58 22.14
C ASP A 190 0.71 -10.63 20.64
N PHE A 191 1.87 -10.13 20.21
CA PHE A 191 2.38 -10.22 18.84
C PHE A 191 3.61 -11.11 18.77
N PRO A 192 3.90 -11.76 17.62
CA PRO A 192 5.18 -12.40 17.38
C PRO A 192 6.34 -11.44 17.67
N ALA A 193 7.41 -11.92 18.27
CA ALA A 193 8.55 -11.11 18.70
C ALA A 193 9.08 -10.19 17.59
N MET A 194 9.14 -10.70 16.35
CA MET A 194 9.60 -9.95 15.19
C MET A 194 8.76 -8.70 14.86
N TYR A 195 7.47 -8.69 15.23
CA TYR A 195 6.58 -7.53 15.04
C TYR A 195 6.76 -6.47 16.13
N LYS A 196 7.39 -6.79 17.24
CA LYS A 196 7.70 -5.87 18.36
C LYS A 196 9.02 -5.13 18.13
N ILE A 197 9.79 -5.48 17.10
CA ILE A 197 11.13 -4.96 16.86
C ILE A 197 11.07 -3.92 15.71
N CYS A 198 11.54 -2.71 16.00
CA CYS A 198 11.68 -1.67 15.00
C CYS A 198 12.89 -1.95 14.09
N GLY A 199 12.63 -2.22 12.81
CA GLY A 199 13.65 -2.42 11.78
C GLY A 199 13.92 -1.18 10.90
N ASN A 200 13.31 -0.03 11.18
CA ASN A 200 13.32 1.11 10.25
C ASN A 200 14.69 1.80 10.12
N HIS A 201 15.48 1.82 11.19
CA HIS A 201 16.75 2.57 11.21
C HIS A 201 17.94 1.77 10.67
N ARG A 202 17.90 0.45 10.74
CA ARG A 202 18.97 -0.43 10.26
C ARG A 202 18.43 -1.81 9.93
N TYR A 203 19.17 -2.56 9.13
CA TYR A 203 18.89 -3.98 8.91
C TYR A 203 18.93 -4.77 10.22
N ARG A 204 17.91 -5.60 10.41
CA ARG A 204 17.79 -6.58 11.49
C ARG A 204 17.03 -7.79 10.96
N ASP A 205 17.62 -8.95 11.08
CA ASP A 205 17.04 -10.24 10.69
C ASP A 205 15.92 -10.71 11.64
N ASP A 206 15.90 -10.17 12.86
CA ASP A 206 14.85 -10.40 13.85
C ASP A 206 13.67 -9.42 13.78
N ALA A 207 13.65 -8.50 12.81
CA ALA A 207 12.54 -7.55 12.59
C ALA A 207 11.71 -7.90 11.35
N ALA A 208 10.42 -8.11 11.53
CA ALA A 208 9.48 -8.52 10.48
C ALA A 208 9.56 -7.63 9.23
N LEU A 209 9.76 -6.33 9.40
CA LEU A 209 9.89 -5.38 8.29
C LEU A 209 10.90 -5.83 7.23
N TRP A 210 12.04 -6.41 7.64
CA TRP A 210 13.11 -6.75 6.71
C TRP A 210 12.85 -8.03 5.91
N HIS A 211 12.04 -8.94 6.42
CA HIS A 211 11.59 -10.11 5.66
C HIS A 211 10.75 -9.68 4.44
N TYR A 212 9.78 -8.78 4.67
CA TYR A 212 8.97 -8.22 3.56
C TYR A 212 9.82 -7.32 2.66
N ARG A 213 10.56 -6.37 3.23
CA ARG A 213 11.35 -5.39 2.49
C ARG A 213 12.40 -6.01 1.59
N ARG A 214 13.05 -7.09 2.01
CA ARG A 214 14.04 -7.81 1.20
C ARG A 214 13.40 -8.38 -0.07
N ALA A 215 12.30 -9.10 0.05
CA ALA A 215 11.55 -9.63 -1.10
C ALA A 215 11.04 -8.50 -2.02
N ASN A 216 10.46 -7.46 -1.42
CA ASN A 216 9.89 -6.33 -2.15
C ASN A 216 10.95 -5.57 -2.97
N LYS A 217 12.12 -5.30 -2.38
CA LYS A 217 13.23 -4.63 -3.08
C LYS A 217 13.79 -5.50 -4.20
N LEU A 218 14.00 -6.79 -3.97
CA LEU A 218 14.47 -7.71 -5.01
C LEU A 218 13.47 -7.84 -6.16
N ALA A 219 12.16 -7.92 -5.86
CA ALA A 219 11.12 -7.93 -6.88
C ALA A 219 11.11 -6.66 -7.74
N ALA A 220 11.36 -5.48 -7.14
CA ALA A 220 11.35 -4.20 -7.85
C ALA A 220 12.43 -4.11 -8.93
N VAL A 221 13.55 -4.82 -8.79
CA VAL A 221 14.64 -4.85 -9.80
C VAL A 221 14.16 -5.36 -11.16
N ARG A 222 13.22 -6.32 -11.17
CA ARG A 222 12.60 -6.88 -12.36
C ARG A 222 11.09 -7.03 -12.18
N TRP A 223 10.45 -5.94 -11.79
CA TRP A 223 9.05 -5.90 -11.41
C TRP A 223 8.12 -6.54 -12.42
N GLY A 224 8.27 -6.26 -13.71
CA GLY A 224 7.44 -6.84 -14.77
C GLY A 224 7.43 -8.38 -14.81
N THR A 225 8.49 -9.02 -14.30
CA THR A 225 8.58 -10.49 -14.17
C THR A 225 8.13 -10.95 -12.79
N ALA A 226 8.68 -10.33 -11.75
CA ALA A 226 8.48 -10.73 -10.34
C ALA A 226 7.04 -10.49 -9.85
N ARG A 227 6.36 -9.45 -10.38
CA ARG A 227 5.01 -9.06 -9.95
C ARG A 227 3.99 -10.20 -10.01
N LYS A 228 4.07 -11.04 -11.04
CA LYS A 228 3.09 -12.14 -11.22
C LYS A 228 3.10 -13.12 -10.04
N VAL A 229 4.30 -13.46 -9.56
CA VAL A 229 4.47 -14.35 -8.41
C VAL A 229 4.05 -13.63 -7.14
N MET A 230 4.49 -12.39 -6.96
CA MET A 230 4.19 -11.59 -5.78
C MET A 230 2.68 -11.34 -5.63
N GLU A 231 2.01 -10.85 -6.68
CA GLU A 231 0.57 -10.59 -6.68
C GLU A 231 -0.26 -11.86 -6.44
N LYS A 232 0.19 -13.02 -6.99
CA LYS A 232 -0.45 -14.30 -6.70
C LYS A 232 -0.39 -14.64 -5.22
N ASN A 233 0.76 -14.43 -4.56
CA ASN A 233 0.93 -14.70 -3.13
C ASN A 233 0.17 -13.70 -2.26
N ILE A 234 0.15 -12.41 -2.63
CA ILE A 234 -0.67 -11.41 -1.95
C ILE A 234 -2.15 -11.85 -1.96
N ARG A 235 -2.69 -12.14 -3.15
CA ARG A 235 -4.08 -12.60 -3.27
C ARG A 235 -4.33 -13.86 -2.45
N HIS A 236 -3.43 -14.85 -2.52
CA HIS A 236 -3.57 -16.09 -1.77
C HIS A 236 -3.76 -15.85 -0.27
N PHE A 237 -2.93 -15.03 0.35
CA PHE A 237 -3.03 -14.76 1.78
C PHE A 237 -4.24 -13.88 2.13
N GLU A 238 -4.54 -12.85 1.35
CA GLU A 238 -5.69 -11.98 1.63
C GLU A 238 -7.02 -12.73 1.44
N GLU A 239 -7.15 -13.53 0.37
CA GLU A 239 -8.32 -14.39 0.16
C GLU A 239 -8.42 -15.49 1.24
N LYS A 240 -7.28 -16.08 1.66
CA LYS A 240 -7.24 -17.01 2.79
C LYS A 240 -7.79 -16.36 4.05
N GLY A 241 -7.29 -15.19 4.41
CA GLY A 241 -7.74 -14.46 5.59
C GLY A 241 -9.24 -14.14 5.55
N GLN A 242 -9.73 -13.64 4.41
CA GLN A 242 -11.16 -13.35 4.22
C GLN A 242 -12.03 -14.59 4.35
N ARG A 243 -11.63 -15.70 3.74
CA ARG A 243 -12.36 -16.97 3.78
C ARG A 243 -12.38 -17.60 5.17
N GLU A 244 -11.31 -17.41 5.94
CA GLU A 244 -11.18 -17.99 7.28
C GLU A 244 -11.88 -17.19 8.38
N LEU A 245 -12.18 -15.91 8.16
CA LEU A 245 -12.84 -15.07 9.18
C LEU A 245 -14.06 -15.75 9.83
N PRO A 246 -15.07 -16.25 9.09
CA PRO A 246 -16.26 -16.85 9.71
C PRO A 246 -15.93 -18.07 10.58
N PHE A 247 -14.92 -18.86 10.19
CA PHE A 247 -14.47 -20.02 10.96
C PHE A 247 -13.76 -19.62 12.24
N VAL A 248 -12.91 -18.61 12.18
CA VAL A 248 -12.21 -18.04 13.36
C VAL A 248 -13.23 -17.47 14.34
N GLU A 249 -14.24 -16.75 13.85
CA GLU A 249 -15.31 -16.17 14.66
C GLU A 249 -16.14 -17.26 15.38
N ALA A 250 -16.55 -18.29 14.65
CA ALA A 250 -17.29 -19.40 15.21
C ALA A 250 -16.48 -20.18 16.26
N GLN A 251 -15.21 -20.41 15.97
CA GLN A 251 -14.30 -21.10 16.88
C GLN A 251 -14.02 -20.27 18.16
N TYR A 252 -13.81 -18.96 17.99
CA TYR A 252 -13.68 -18.03 19.12
C TYR A 252 -14.90 -18.10 20.04
N GLN A 253 -16.12 -18.05 19.50
CA GLN A 253 -17.35 -18.11 20.29
C GLN A 253 -17.52 -19.44 21.00
N SER A 254 -17.18 -20.55 20.34
CA SER A 254 -17.21 -21.89 20.93
C SER A 254 -16.24 -22.03 22.13
N ILE A 255 -15.03 -21.50 21.97
CA ILE A 255 -14.01 -21.52 23.05
C ILE A 255 -14.46 -20.59 24.18
N LEU A 256 -14.98 -19.41 23.86
CA LEU A 256 -15.47 -18.45 24.86
C LEU A 256 -16.54 -19.09 25.77
N GLN A 257 -17.49 -19.83 25.17
CA GLN A 257 -18.55 -20.50 25.90
C GLN A 257 -18.07 -21.69 26.73
N SER A 258 -17.09 -22.45 26.21
CA SER A 258 -16.65 -23.69 26.86
C SER A 258 -15.47 -23.54 27.80
N LYS A 259 -14.57 -22.56 27.55
CA LYS A 259 -13.29 -22.41 28.27
C LYS A 259 -13.03 -20.99 28.79
N GLY A 260 -13.93 -20.04 28.48
CA GLY A 260 -13.84 -18.65 28.92
C GLY A 260 -12.99 -17.74 28.03
N GLU A 261 -12.94 -16.47 28.41
CA GLU A 261 -12.36 -15.38 27.58
C GLU A 261 -10.86 -15.53 27.37
N GLU A 262 -10.11 -15.91 28.40
CA GLU A 262 -8.65 -16.06 28.30
C GLU A 262 -8.26 -17.10 27.22
N ALA A 263 -8.90 -18.27 27.22
CA ALA A 263 -8.67 -19.29 26.20
C ALA A 263 -9.10 -18.86 24.81
N ALA A 264 -10.21 -18.11 24.69
CA ALA A 264 -10.69 -17.61 23.42
C ALA A 264 -9.74 -16.54 22.84
N ARG A 265 -9.20 -15.66 23.66
CA ARG A 265 -8.19 -14.66 23.24
C ARG A 265 -6.84 -15.30 22.88
N ALA A 266 -6.42 -16.33 23.64
CA ALA A 266 -5.24 -17.10 23.28
C ALA A 266 -5.36 -17.72 21.89
N TYR A 267 -6.54 -18.29 21.55
CA TYR A 267 -6.79 -18.81 20.21
C TYR A 267 -6.64 -17.74 19.12
N LEU A 268 -7.17 -16.52 19.31
CA LEU A 268 -6.99 -15.42 18.35
C LEU A 268 -5.52 -15.02 18.21
N THR A 269 -4.78 -15.04 19.32
CA THR A 269 -3.35 -14.73 19.36
C THR A 269 -2.55 -15.74 18.56
N ASP A 270 -2.80 -17.03 18.77
CA ASP A 270 -2.13 -18.12 18.07
C ASP A 270 -2.47 -18.10 16.57
N TYR A 271 -3.75 -17.95 16.21
CA TYR A 271 -4.17 -17.83 14.82
C TYR A 271 -3.47 -16.66 14.09
N THR A 272 -3.42 -15.48 14.73
CA THR A 272 -2.76 -14.30 14.17
C THR A 272 -1.26 -14.54 14.02
N ALA A 273 -0.62 -15.14 15.02
CA ALA A 273 0.81 -15.45 14.99
C ALA A 273 1.17 -16.45 13.88
N ASP A 274 0.39 -17.50 13.74
CA ASP A 274 0.57 -18.53 12.69
C ASP A 274 0.38 -17.93 11.30
N PHE A 275 -0.64 -17.08 11.12
CA PHE A 275 -0.88 -16.41 9.85
C PHE A 275 0.29 -15.48 9.48
N ILE A 276 0.78 -14.70 10.42
CA ILE A 276 1.97 -13.84 10.25
C ILE A 276 3.20 -14.69 9.91
N GLY A 277 3.45 -15.76 10.64
CA GLY A 277 4.58 -16.68 10.41
C GLY A 277 4.57 -17.26 9.00
N ALA A 278 3.42 -17.70 8.52
CA ALA A 278 3.26 -18.24 7.17
C ALA A 278 3.57 -17.18 6.09
N THR A 279 3.17 -15.93 6.30
CA THR A 279 3.48 -14.86 5.34
C THR A 279 4.96 -14.49 5.33
N ILE A 280 5.60 -14.41 6.49
CA ILE A 280 7.06 -14.15 6.61
C ILE A 280 7.84 -15.23 5.87
N LEU A 281 7.56 -16.50 6.18
CA LEU A 281 8.21 -17.65 5.51
C LEU A 281 8.09 -17.54 3.98
N ARG A 282 6.89 -17.23 3.49
CA ARG A 282 6.66 -17.12 2.05
C ARG A 282 7.40 -15.94 1.42
N TRP A 283 7.52 -14.79 2.11
CA TRP A 283 8.30 -13.66 1.61
C TRP A 283 9.79 -13.95 1.60
N ASP A 284 10.31 -14.68 2.57
CA ASP A 284 11.72 -15.14 2.58
C ASP A 284 12.01 -16.10 1.43
N GLU A 285 11.10 -17.05 1.16
CA GLU A 285 11.22 -17.95 0.00
C GLU A 285 11.26 -17.17 -1.31
N MET A 286 10.37 -16.20 -1.48
CA MET A 286 10.36 -15.35 -2.67
C MET A 286 11.63 -14.52 -2.79
N ALA A 287 12.14 -13.97 -1.69
CA ALA A 287 13.40 -13.22 -1.69
C ALA A 287 14.57 -14.10 -2.17
N ASN A 288 14.64 -15.34 -1.69
CA ASN A 288 15.66 -16.31 -2.11
C ASN A 288 15.50 -16.68 -3.60
N GLN A 289 14.26 -16.86 -4.07
CA GLN A 289 13.99 -17.11 -5.50
C GLN A 289 14.46 -15.94 -6.37
N TYR A 290 14.10 -14.70 -6.03
CA TYR A 290 14.51 -13.52 -6.79
C TYR A 290 16.02 -13.33 -6.78
N TRP A 291 16.70 -13.66 -5.68
CA TRP A 291 18.15 -13.66 -5.59
C TRP A 291 18.78 -14.65 -6.56
N ILE A 292 18.29 -15.89 -6.60
CA ILE A 292 18.76 -16.94 -7.52
C ILE A 292 18.50 -16.52 -8.98
N GLU A 293 17.36 -15.93 -9.29
CA GLU A 293 17.03 -15.45 -10.65
C GLU A 293 17.95 -14.31 -11.10
N SER A 294 18.52 -13.56 -10.15
CA SER A 294 19.47 -12.47 -10.41
C SER A 294 20.95 -12.92 -10.45
N ARG A 295 21.24 -14.23 -10.46
CA ARG A 295 22.61 -14.79 -10.40
C ARG A 295 23.58 -14.32 -11.49
N PHE A 296 23.09 -13.78 -12.58
CA PHE A 296 23.91 -13.22 -13.67
C PHE A 296 23.94 -11.67 -13.66
N GLY A 297 23.58 -11.05 -12.56
CA GLY A 297 23.50 -9.61 -12.36
C GLY A 297 22.06 -9.08 -12.28
N PHE A 298 21.96 -7.89 -11.71
CA PHE A 298 20.69 -7.17 -11.56
C PHE A 298 20.38 -6.32 -12.79
#